data_a9eb1af8ddf9e0e78b68cf0a23273e02
#
_entry.id   a9eb1af8ddf9e0e78b68cf0a23273e02
#
_cell.length_a   1.000
_cell.length_b   1.000
_cell.length_c   1.000
_cell.angle_alpha   90.00
_cell.angle_beta   90.00
_cell.angle_gamma   90.00
#
_symmetry.space_group_name_H-M   'P 1'
#
loop_
_entity.id
_entity.type
_entity.pdbx_description
1 polymer ?
#
loop_
_entity_poly.entity_id
_entity_poly.type
_entity_poly.pdbx_seq_one_letter_code
_entity_poly.pdbx_strand_id
1 'polypeptide(L)'
;MSDALVSPPVFAVTGAVSLVLLGTAIWKVKHPRNDRREPDARDEHIVPLMGVMGAFVFAAQMINFSIPGTGSSGHLVGGILLSAILGPWAALLTLASVLVIQCLVFADGGFMALGANILNMAVLSCLVAYPLLFRPLIKRGASPGRIIAASLLASVVGLELGALAVTIETEASGITALPMGRFLLFMLPIHLFIGIGEGLATAAVICGVQRYKPELLYGIRRERASGRRRFGKALAAIALLALLIAGSFSWIASSDPDGLEWSIEKTAGRAELEPASDGLHRRAAAIQEKTAVRPDYNTTFAGIVGSGAILLAVFGASCLFRAGQKQG
;
A
#
# COMPACT_ATOMS: atom_id res chain seq x y z
N MET A 1 -3.94 9.44 -6.01
CA MET A 1 -4.76 10.01 -7.10
C MET A 1 -5.93 10.76 -6.48
N SER A 2 -6.22 11.96 -6.95
CA SER A 2 -7.31 12.83 -6.44
C SER A 2 -8.60 12.66 -7.24
N ASP A 3 -9.73 13.13 -6.69
CA ASP A 3 -11.04 13.10 -7.37
C ASP A 3 -11.08 13.94 -8.65
N ALA A 4 -10.20 14.92 -8.79
CA ALA A 4 -10.07 15.74 -9.99
C ALA A 4 -9.69 14.94 -11.26
N LEU A 5 -9.19 13.72 -11.10
CA LEU A 5 -8.75 12.85 -12.21
C LEU A 5 -9.76 11.76 -12.56
N VAL A 6 -10.86 11.61 -11.78
CA VAL A 6 -11.77 10.46 -11.89
C VAL A 6 -13.19 10.90 -12.19
N SER A 7 -13.71 10.50 -13.35
CA SER A 7 -15.13 10.70 -13.71
C SER A 7 -16.04 9.67 -13.03
N PRO A 8 -17.36 9.96 -12.90
CA PRO A 8 -18.31 9.01 -12.31
C PRO A 8 -18.32 7.61 -12.95
N PRO A 9 -18.20 7.43 -14.26
CA PRO A 9 -18.10 6.09 -14.86
C PRO A 9 -16.82 5.35 -14.44
N VAL A 10 -15.66 6.02 -14.41
CA VAL A 10 -14.38 5.41 -14.00
C VAL A 10 -14.44 5.06 -12.53
N PHE A 11 -14.97 5.92 -11.67
CA PHE A 11 -15.23 5.62 -10.25
C PHE A 11 -16.09 4.35 -10.09
N ALA A 12 -17.19 4.23 -10.84
CA ALA A 12 -18.07 3.08 -10.73
C ALA A 12 -17.37 1.76 -11.12
N VAL A 13 -16.62 1.79 -12.24
CA VAL A 13 -15.89 0.60 -12.72
C VAL A 13 -14.76 0.22 -11.76
N THR A 14 -13.88 1.15 -11.41
CA THR A 14 -12.73 0.88 -10.54
C THR A 14 -13.17 0.48 -9.13
N GLY A 15 -14.23 1.13 -8.62
CA GLY A 15 -14.85 0.77 -7.34
C GLY A 15 -15.45 -0.63 -7.36
N ALA A 16 -16.22 -0.99 -8.38
CA ALA A 16 -16.81 -2.33 -8.50
C ALA A 16 -15.73 -3.42 -8.59
N VAL A 17 -14.71 -3.23 -9.42
CA VAL A 17 -13.60 -4.18 -9.56
C VAL A 17 -12.86 -4.33 -8.24
N SER A 18 -12.54 -3.23 -7.56
CA SER A 18 -11.88 -3.25 -6.25
C SER A 18 -12.71 -4.00 -5.21
N LEU A 19 -14.02 -3.75 -5.13
CA LEU A 19 -14.90 -4.45 -4.20
C LEU A 19 -14.96 -5.95 -4.45
N VAL A 20 -15.02 -6.40 -5.71
CA VAL A 20 -14.99 -7.82 -6.07
C VAL A 20 -13.66 -8.46 -5.66
N LEU A 21 -12.53 -7.78 -5.91
CA LEU A 21 -11.21 -8.29 -5.53
C LEU A 21 -11.02 -8.33 -4.02
N LEU A 22 -11.50 -7.32 -3.28
CA LEU A 22 -11.47 -7.31 -1.81
C LEU A 22 -12.37 -8.41 -1.23
N GLY A 23 -13.57 -8.61 -1.75
CA GLY A 23 -14.45 -9.73 -1.37
C GLY A 23 -13.78 -11.09 -1.61
N THR A 24 -13.13 -11.24 -2.76
CA THR A 24 -12.34 -12.45 -3.08
C THR A 24 -11.17 -12.62 -2.10
N ALA A 25 -10.49 -11.54 -1.75
CA ALA A 25 -9.37 -11.58 -0.80
C ALA A 25 -9.84 -11.99 0.61
N ILE A 26 -10.96 -11.45 1.07
CA ILE A 26 -11.57 -11.86 2.35
C ILE A 26 -11.89 -13.36 2.33
N TRP A 27 -12.49 -13.84 1.26
CA TRP A 27 -12.80 -15.26 1.13
C TRP A 27 -11.54 -16.13 1.13
N LYS A 28 -10.49 -15.74 0.38
CA LYS A 28 -9.21 -16.45 0.31
C LYS A 28 -8.45 -16.47 1.64
N VAL A 29 -8.52 -15.41 2.42
CA VAL A 29 -7.87 -15.33 3.74
C VAL A 29 -8.64 -16.18 4.76
N LYS A 30 -9.98 -16.21 4.68
CA LYS A 30 -10.82 -17.06 5.56
C LYS A 30 -10.74 -18.55 5.22
N HIS A 31 -10.51 -18.90 3.94
CA HIS A 31 -10.46 -20.28 3.47
C HIS A 31 -9.07 -20.55 2.84
N PRO A 32 -8.00 -20.61 3.64
CA PRO A 32 -6.68 -20.94 3.14
C PRO A 32 -6.73 -22.33 2.49
N ARG A 33 -6.18 -22.45 1.28
CA ARG A 33 -6.12 -23.74 0.58
C ARG A 33 -5.34 -24.73 1.43
N ASN A 34 -5.99 -25.83 1.77
CA ASN A 34 -5.52 -26.91 2.65
C ASN A 34 -4.44 -27.80 1.97
N ASP A 35 -3.57 -27.23 1.13
CA ASP A 35 -2.44 -27.93 0.53
C ASP A 35 -1.28 -28.17 1.54
N ARG A 36 -1.45 -27.72 2.78
CA ARG A 36 -0.50 -27.91 3.86
C ARG A 36 -1.07 -28.86 4.89
N ARG A 37 -0.37 -29.95 5.11
CA ARG A 37 -0.77 -31.01 6.06
C ARG A 37 -0.78 -30.60 7.53
N GLU A 38 -0.30 -29.39 7.87
CA GLU A 38 -0.31 -28.82 9.23
C GLU A 38 -0.64 -27.32 9.16
N PRO A 39 -1.49 -26.80 10.08
CA PRO A 39 -1.69 -25.35 10.26
C PRO A 39 -0.36 -24.68 10.59
N ASP A 40 0.02 -23.66 9.83
CA ASP A 40 1.18 -22.86 10.15
C ASP A 40 0.83 -21.97 11.34
N ALA A 41 1.69 -21.89 12.37
CA ALA A 41 1.51 -20.99 13.52
C ALA A 41 1.27 -19.53 13.09
N ARG A 42 1.60 -19.20 11.85
CA ARG A 42 1.35 -17.94 11.19
C ARG A 42 -0.14 -17.75 10.85
N ASP A 43 -0.86 -18.81 10.46
CA ASP A 43 -2.28 -18.71 10.07
C ASP A 43 -3.13 -18.31 11.30
N GLU A 44 -2.73 -18.74 12.51
CA GLU A 44 -3.36 -18.32 13.77
C GLU A 44 -3.12 -16.85 14.11
N HIS A 45 -2.05 -16.25 13.58
CA HIS A 45 -1.62 -14.88 13.89
C HIS A 45 -1.66 -13.93 12.69
N ILE A 46 -2.30 -14.34 11.59
CA ILE A 46 -2.31 -13.53 10.36
C ILE A 46 -2.95 -12.15 10.59
N VAL A 47 -4.05 -12.06 11.34
CA VAL A 47 -4.74 -10.81 11.59
C VAL A 47 -3.89 -9.84 12.42
N PRO A 48 -3.31 -10.21 13.58
CA PRO A 48 -2.36 -9.35 14.27
C PRO A 48 -1.17 -8.94 13.41
N LEU A 49 -0.65 -9.83 12.57
CA LEU A 49 0.45 -9.52 11.67
C LEU A 49 0.04 -8.51 10.59
N MET A 50 -1.17 -8.62 10.02
CA MET A 50 -1.73 -7.63 9.10
C MET A 50 -1.80 -6.24 9.74
N GLY A 51 -2.26 -6.13 11.01
CA GLY A 51 -2.34 -4.87 11.72
C GLY A 51 -0.98 -4.21 11.92
N VAL A 52 -0.02 -4.97 12.43
CA VAL A 52 1.33 -4.43 12.68
C VAL A 52 2.04 -4.07 11.38
N MET A 53 1.93 -4.89 10.34
CA MET A 53 2.51 -4.61 9.03
C MET A 53 1.79 -3.46 8.32
N GLY A 54 0.47 -3.34 8.48
CA GLY A 54 -0.29 -2.20 7.98
C GLY A 54 0.14 -0.89 8.63
N ALA A 55 0.30 -0.87 9.96
CA ALA A 55 0.80 0.29 10.69
C ALA A 55 2.24 0.66 10.26
N PHE A 56 3.10 -0.34 10.06
CA PHE A 56 4.45 -0.13 9.57
C PHE A 56 4.46 0.50 8.17
N VAL A 57 3.67 -0.02 7.25
CA VAL A 57 3.59 0.52 5.88
C VAL A 57 2.93 1.89 5.88
N PHE A 58 1.90 2.12 6.67
CA PHE A 58 1.30 3.45 6.83
C PHE A 58 2.36 4.48 7.26
N ALA A 59 3.13 4.17 8.32
CA ALA A 59 4.19 5.05 8.78
C ALA A 59 5.27 5.31 7.70
N ALA A 60 5.64 4.26 6.96
CA ALA A 60 6.62 4.36 5.89
C ALA A 60 6.12 5.17 4.69
N GLN A 61 4.81 5.13 4.38
CA GLN A 61 4.19 5.93 3.32
C GLN A 61 4.17 7.44 3.65
N MET A 62 4.17 7.80 4.92
CA MET A 62 4.24 9.21 5.34
C MET A 62 5.64 9.84 5.14
N ILE A 63 6.63 9.05 4.73
CA ILE A 63 7.99 9.52 4.51
C ILE A 63 8.22 9.68 3.01
N ASN A 64 8.13 10.91 2.53
CA ASN A 64 8.52 11.25 1.17
C ASN A 64 10.04 11.42 1.09
N PHE A 65 10.68 10.72 0.17
CA PHE A 65 12.10 10.91 -0.13
C PHE A 65 12.28 11.72 -1.41
N SER A 66 13.18 12.72 -1.37
CA SER A 66 13.47 13.52 -2.55
C SER A 66 14.13 12.69 -3.65
N ILE A 67 13.72 12.90 -4.90
CA ILE A 67 14.34 12.29 -6.07
C ILE A 67 15.38 13.26 -6.62
N PRO A 68 16.69 12.93 -6.52
CA PRO A 68 17.74 13.88 -6.85
C PRO A 68 17.63 14.45 -8.26
N GLY A 69 17.73 15.79 -8.38
CA GLY A 69 17.76 16.49 -9.66
C GLY A 69 16.41 16.67 -10.36
N THR A 70 15.29 16.25 -9.75
CA THR A 70 13.96 16.35 -10.38
C THR A 70 13.09 17.45 -9.79
N GLY A 71 13.27 17.78 -8.49
CA GLY A 71 12.33 18.62 -7.71
C GLY A 71 11.02 17.88 -7.42
N SER A 72 11.07 16.56 -7.39
CA SER A 72 9.96 15.68 -7.02
C SER A 72 10.35 14.82 -5.82
N SER A 73 9.38 14.28 -5.16
CA SER A 73 9.53 13.26 -4.13
C SER A 73 8.76 12.00 -4.48
N GLY A 74 9.00 10.95 -3.72
CA GLY A 74 8.24 9.71 -3.79
C GLY A 74 8.05 9.11 -2.41
N HIS A 75 7.00 8.34 -2.26
CA HIS A 75 6.75 7.55 -1.06
C HIS A 75 6.69 6.06 -1.38
N LEU A 76 6.87 5.22 -0.37
CA LEU A 76 6.76 3.79 -0.52
C LEU A 76 5.28 3.39 -0.68
N VAL A 77 4.97 2.44 -1.58
CA VAL A 77 3.65 1.82 -1.66
C VAL A 77 3.55 0.65 -0.68
N GLY A 78 4.62 -0.13 -0.58
CA GLY A 78 4.73 -1.24 0.37
C GLY A 78 4.04 -2.54 -0.05
N GLY A 79 3.44 -2.61 -1.23
CA GLY A 79 2.66 -3.77 -1.67
C GLY A 79 3.50 -5.05 -1.82
N ILE A 80 4.72 -4.94 -2.35
CA ILE A 80 5.66 -6.08 -2.47
C ILE A 80 6.12 -6.54 -1.09
N LEU A 81 6.45 -5.61 -0.20
CA LEU A 81 6.84 -5.91 1.18
C LEU A 81 5.73 -6.64 1.94
N LEU A 82 4.51 -6.10 1.91
CA LEU A 82 3.35 -6.74 2.53
C LEU A 82 3.12 -8.15 1.97
N SER A 83 3.21 -8.30 0.65
CA SER A 83 3.01 -9.59 -0.01
C SER A 83 4.09 -10.62 0.34
N ALA A 84 5.33 -10.19 0.52
CA ALA A 84 6.43 -11.05 0.94
C ALA A 84 6.27 -11.55 2.39
N ILE A 85 5.57 -10.81 3.23
CA ILE A 85 5.33 -11.17 4.64
C ILE A 85 3.94 -11.81 4.82
N LEU A 86 2.89 -11.21 4.32
CA LEU A 86 1.50 -11.62 4.55
C LEU A 86 0.98 -12.62 3.51
N GLY A 87 1.61 -12.66 2.34
CA GLY A 87 1.03 -13.27 1.15
C GLY A 87 0.10 -12.31 0.41
N PRO A 88 -0.15 -12.54 -0.89
CA PRO A 88 -0.76 -11.55 -1.77
C PRO A 88 -2.17 -11.12 -1.36
N TRP A 89 -3.01 -12.03 -0.89
CA TRP A 89 -4.41 -11.72 -0.54
C TRP A 89 -4.54 -10.95 0.77
N ALA A 90 -3.78 -11.33 1.80
CA ALA A 90 -3.76 -10.59 3.06
C ALA A 90 -3.06 -9.23 2.90
N ALA A 91 -2.03 -9.15 2.05
CA ALA A 91 -1.37 -7.90 1.70
C ALA A 91 -2.33 -6.92 0.99
N LEU A 92 -3.13 -7.40 0.02
CA LEU A 92 -4.15 -6.60 -0.63
C LEU A 92 -5.14 -6.00 0.38
N LEU A 93 -5.67 -6.80 1.31
CA LEU A 93 -6.59 -6.31 2.34
C LEU A 93 -5.91 -5.29 3.26
N THR A 94 -4.68 -5.55 3.65
CA THR A 94 -3.92 -4.67 4.53
C THR A 94 -3.66 -3.32 3.85
N LEU A 95 -3.18 -3.32 2.61
CA LEU A 95 -2.88 -2.09 1.88
C LEU A 95 -4.16 -1.32 1.53
N ALA A 96 -5.23 -2.02 1.16
CA ALA A 96 -6.54 -1.38 0.96
C ALA A 96 -7.04 -0.70 2.24
N SER A 97 -6.84 -1.32 3.42
CA SER A 97 -7.20 -0.70 4.70
C SER A 97 -6.37 0.56 4.99
N VAL A 98 -5.09 0.56 4.62
CA VAL A 98 -4.23 1.75 4.69
C VAL A 98 -4.80 2.87 3.83
N LEU A 99 -5.09 2.60 2.54
CA LEU A 99 -5.63 3.58 1.60
C LEU A 99 -7.01 4.12 2.01
N VAL A 100 -7.87 3.28 2.60
CA VAL A 100 -9.16 3.71 3.15
C VAL A 100 -8.97 4.70 4.31
N ILE A 101 -8.04 4.42 5.22
CA ILE A 101 -7.75 5.31 6.35
C ILE A 101 -7.12 6.62 5.85
N GLN A 102 -6.19 6.57 4.91
CA GLN A 102 -5.63 7.77 4.27
C GLN A 102 -6.73 8.63 3.65
N CYS A 103 -7.59 8.04 2.85
CA CYS A 103 -8.68 8.75 2.19
C CYS A 103 -9.69 9.36 3.18
N LEU A 104 -10.17 8.59 4.17
CA LEU A 104 -11.28 9.02 5.03
C LEU A 104 -10.83 9.83 6.24
N VAL A 105 -9.65 9.54 6.81
CA VAL A 105 -9.21 10.19 8.05
C VAL A 105 -8.33 11.40 7.78
N PHE A 106 -7.57 11.35 6.68
CA PHE A 106 -6.56 12.37 6.36
C PHE A 106 -6.87 13.14 5.07
N ALA A 107 -7.92 12.78 4.33
CA ALA A 107 -8.20 13.28 2.99
C ALA A 107 -7.01 13.13 2.01
N ASP A 108 -6.17 12.12 2.26
CA ASP A 108 -5.05 11.77 1.40
C ASP A 108 -5.53 10.79 0.32
N GLY A 109 -5.60 11.28 -0.92
CA GLY A 109 -6.31 10.63 -2.03
C GLY A 109 -7.81 10.91 -2.06
N GLY A 110 -8.40 10.92 -3.25
CA GLY A 110 -9.82 11.22 -3.46
C GLY A 110 -10.75 10.07 -3.04
N PHE A 111 -11.94 10.41 -2.58
CA PHE A 111 -12.97 9.42 -2.25
C PHE A 111 -13.48 8.67 -3.49
N MET A 112 -13.69 9.38 -4.59
CA MET A 112 -14.05 8.76 -5.87
C MET A 112 -12.86 8.02 -6.49
N ALA A 113 -11.64 8.49 -6.24
CA ALA A 113 -10.42 7.83 -6.68
C ALA A 113 -10.04 6.60 -5.84
N LEU A 114 -10.71 6.33 -4.71
CA LEU A 114 -10.32 5.26 -3.79
C LEU A 114 -10.27 3.88 -4.47
N GLY A 115 -11.26 3.56 -5.33
CA GLY A 115 -11.25 2.31 -6.10
C GLY A 115 -10.06 2.20 -7.05
N ALA A 116 -9.75 3.27 -7.77
CA ALA A 116 -8.59 3.38 -8.64
C ALA A 116 -7.28 3.27 -7.84
N ASN A 117 -7.16 3.97 -6.70
CA ASN A 117 -6.00 3.87 -5.84
C ASN A 117 -5.76 2.45 -5.32
N ILE A 118 -6.82 1.72 -4.95
CA ILE A 118 -6.71 0.30 -4.55
C ILE A 118 -6.23 -0.56 -5.73
N LEU A 119 -6.75 -0.35 -6.95
CA LEU A 119 -6.28 -1.08 -8.12
C LEU A 119 -4.81 -0.79 -8.41
N ASN A 120 -4.45 0.49 -8.49
CA ASN A 120 -3.14 0.94 -8.96
C ASN A 120 -2.02 0.63 -7.96
N MET A 121 -2.28 0.81 -6.67
CA MET A 121 -1.27 0.61 -5.62
C MET A 121 -1.32 -0.80 -5.03
N ALA A 122 -2.51 -1.32 -4.70
CA ALA A 122 -2.61 -2.58 -3.98
C ALA A 122 -2.75 -3.80 -4.91
N VAL A 123 -3.65 -3.75 -5.89
CA VAL A 123 -3.89 -4.91 -6.77
C VAL A 123 -2.68 -5.17 -7.66
N LEU A 124 -2.17 -4.16 -8.35
CA LEU A 124 -1.04 -4.32 -9.27
C LEU A 124 0.23 -4.77 -8.54
N SER A 125 0.50 -4.25 -7.35
CA SER A 125 1.66 -4.69 -6.55
C SER A 125 1.46 -6.10 -5.98
N CYS A 126 0.32 -6.37 -5.30
CA CYS A 126 0.13 -7.59 -4.54
C CYS A 126 -0.29 -8.78 -5.39
N LEU A 127 -1.16 -8.57 -6.40
CA LEU A 127 -1.72 -9.68 -7.20
C LEU A 127 -1.09 -9.83 -8.57
N VAL A 128 -0.33 -8.84 -9.06
CA VAL A 128 0.35 -8.91 -10.36
C VAL A 128 1.86 -8.96 -10.17
N ALA A 129 2.50 -7.90 -9.71
CA ALA A 129 3.96 -7.82 -9.65
C ALA A 129 4.58 -8.85 -8.68
N TYR A 130 3.99 -9.01 -7.49
CA TYR A 130 4.52 -9.98 -6.52
C TYR A 130 4.47 -11.43 -7.03
N PRO A 131 3.33 -12.01 -7.47
CA PRO A 131 3.30 -13.41 -7.90
C PRO A 131 4.03 -13.68 -9.21
N LEU A 132 4.11 -12.70 -10.12
CA LEU A 132 4.73 -12.89 -11.43
C LEU A 132 6.24 -12.64 -11.41
N LEU A 133 6.73 -11.72 -10.58
CA LEU A 133 8.13 -11.29 -10.61
C LEU A 133 8.87 -11.66 -9.31
N PHE A 134 8.38 -11.23 -8.15
CA PHE A 134 9.08 -11.46 -6.88
C PHE A 134 9.12 -12.94 -6.50
N ARG A 135 7.96 -13.59 -6.42
CA ARG A 135 7.85 -14.98 -5.93
C ARG A 135 8.64 -16.00 -6.75
N PRO A 136 8.65 -15.97 -8.09
CA PRO A 136 9.42 -16.94 -8.89
C PRO A 136 10.93 -16.84 -8.67
N LEU A 137 11.46 -15.62 -8.47
CA LEU A 137 12.89 -15.40 -8.25
C LEU A 137 13.36 -15.96 -6.91
N ILE A 138 12.55 -15.77 -5.83
CA ILE A 138 12.92 -16.26 -4.50
C ILE A 138 12.62 -17.75 -4.28
N LYS A 139 11.71 -18.36 -5.05
CA LYS A 139 11.44 -19.81 -4.98
C LYS A 139 12.68 -20.66 -5.24
N ARG A 140 13.63 -20.16 -6.04
CA ARG A 140 14.88 -20.84 -6.37
C ARG A 140 15.95 -20.70 -5.27
N GLY A 141 15.60 -20.11 -4.14
CA GLY A 141 16.48 -19.83 -3.01
C GLY A 141 16.49 -18.32 -2.69
N ALA A 142 16.30 -17.98 -1.44
CA ALA A 142 16.22 -16.59 -0.95
C ALA A 142 17.61 -16.07 -0.56
N SER A 143 18.59 -16.07 -1.48
CA SER A 143 19.85 -15.38 -1.23
C SER A 143 19.67 -13.86 -1.22
N PRO A 144 20.50 -13.08 -0.51
CA PRO A 144 20.39 -11.63 -0.47
C PRO A 144 20.37 -10.99 -1.87
N GLY A 145 21.23 -11.43 -2.78
CA GLY A 145 21.24 -10.92 -4.15
C GLY A 145 19.95 -11.18 -4.93
N ARG A 146 19.32 -12.35 -4.73
CA ARG A 146 18.01 -12.65 -5.34
C ARG A 146 16.88 -11.85 -4.71
N ILE A 147 16.93 -11.61 -3.41
CA ILE A 147 15.94 -10.75 -2.74
C ILE A 147 16.05 -9.34 -3.28
N ILE A 148 17.25 -8.78 -3.41
CA ILE A 148 17.47 -7.44 -3.97
C ILE A 148 16.94 -7.38 -5.40
N ALA A 149 17.32 -8.29 -6.27
CA ALA A 149 16.88 -8.33 -7.66
C ALA A 149 15.35 -8.49 -7.78
N ALA A 150 14.75 -9.38 -6.98
CA ALA A 150 13.31 -9.61 -6.97
C ALA A 150 12.53 -8.39 -6.47
N SER A 151 13.02 -7.74 -5.40
CA SER A 151 12.42 -6.53 -4.85
C SER A 151 12.47 -5.38 -5.84
N LEU A 152 13.65 -5.10 -6.41
CA LEU A 152 13.82 -4.05 -7.41
C LEU A 152 12.91 -4.28 -8.62
N LEU A 153 12.96 -5.46 -9.23
CA LEU A 153 12.17 -5.75 -10.42
C LEU A 153 10.66 -5.65 -10.13
N ALA A 154 10.19 -6.23 -9.03
CA ALA A 154 8.77 -6.26 -8.72
C ALA A 154 8.26 -4.88 -8.28
N SER A 155 9.02 -4.09 -7.53
CA SER A 155 8.62 -2.74 -7.13
C SER A 155 8.60 -1.80 -8.34
N VAL A 156 9.65 -1.79 -9.17
CA VAL A 156 9.69 -0.97 -10.39
C VAL A 156 8.52 -1.31 -11.30
N VAL A 157 8.32 -2.57 -11.66
CA VAL A 157 7.23 -2.95 -12.56
C VAL A 157 5.87 -2.71 -11.93
N GLY A 158 5.71 -2.94 -10.63
CA GLY A 158 4.45 -2.66 -9.92
C GLY A 158 4.07 -1.19 -9.94
N LEU A 159 5.04 -0.28 -9.70
CA LEU A 159 4.82 1.16 -9.76
C LEU A 159 4.60 1.66 -11.19
N GLU A 160 5.36 1.16 -12.15
CA GLU A 160 5.17 1.52 -13.57
C GLU A 160 3.78 1.12 -14.08
N LEU A 161 3.31 -0.07 -13.72
CA LEU A 161 1.93 -0.50 -14.04
C LEU A 161 0.90 0.40 -13.35
N GLY A 162 1.13 0.81 -12.11
CA GLY A 162 0.28 1.75 -11.39
C GLY A 162 0.25 3.12 -12.06
N ALA A 163 1.41 3.69 -12.42
CA ALA A 163 1.53 4.97 -13.10
C ALA A 163 0.84 4.95 -14.49
N LEU A 164 1.02 3.85 -15.22
CA LEU A 164 0.32 3.64 -16.49
C LEU A 164 -1.19 3.57 -16.30
N ALA A 165 -1.66 2.83 -15.30
CA ALA A 165 -3.08 2.69 -15.01
C ALA A 165 -3.71 4.05 -14.62
N VAL A 166 -3.06 4.84 -13.75
CA VAL A 166 -3.49 6.22 -13.44
C VAL A 166 -3.65 7.05 -14.70
N THR A 167 -2.69 6.97 -15.63
CA THR A 167 -2.75 7.75 -16.87
C THR A 167 -3.91 7.30 -17.77
N ILE A 168 -4.14 5.98 -17.89
CA ILE A 168 -5.27 5.43 -18.67
C ILE A 168 -6.61 5.81 -18.02
N GLU A 169 -6.74 5.73 -16.71
CA GLU A 169 -7.94 6.09 -15.96
C GLU A 169 -8.26 7.58 -16.09
N THR A 170 -7.23 8.44 -16.07
CA THR A 170 -7.36 9.90 -16.26
C THR A 170 -7.82 10.22 -17.68
N GLU A 171 -7.23 9.59 -18.69
CA GLU A 171 -7.65 9.74 -20.09
C GLU A 171 -9.08 9.23 -20.30
N ALA A 172 -9.41 8.05 -19.78
CA ALA A 172 -10.76 7.48 -19.85
C ALA A 172 -11.80 8.33 -19.11
N SER A 173 -11.39 9.07 -18.10
CA SER A 173 -12.25 10.00 -17.36
C SER A 173 -12.63 11.23 -18.20
N GLY A 174 -11.71 11.74 -19.02
CA GLY A 174 -11.96 12.84 -19.96
C GLY A 174 -12.37 14.17 -19.31
N ILE A 175 -12.16 14.32 -18.00
CA ILE A 175 -12.55 15.52 -17.23
C ILE A 175 -11.41 16.50 -17.01
N THR A 176 -10.18 16.14 -17.43
CA THR A 176 -8.99 16.96 -17.29
C THR A 176 -8.37 17.26 -18.64
N ALA A 177 -7.74 18.43 -18.76
CA ALA A 177 -6.98 18.80 -19.96
C ALA A 177 -5.51 18.32 -19.89
N LEU A 178 -5.29 17.06 -19.51
CA LEU A 178 -3.98 16.43 -19.45
C LEU A 178 -3.74 15.59 -20.70
N PRO A 179 -2.93 16.05 -21.69
CA PRO A 179 -2.62 15.26 -22.86
C PRO A 179 -1.90 13.95 -22.47
N MET A 180 -2.50 12.79 -22.76
CA MET A 180 -2.01 11.47 -22.35
C MET A 180 -0.51 11.26 -22.62
N GLY A 181 -0.05 11.56 -23.85
CA GLY A 181 1.35 11.35 -24.23
C GLY A 181 2.33 12.20 -23.40
N ARG A 182 1.97 13.45 -23.09
CA ARG A 182 2.79 14.33 -22.27
C ARG A 182 2.75 13.93 -20.80
N PHE A 183 1.59 13.51 -20.32
CA PHE A 183 1.44 13.02 -18.94
C PHE A 183 2.24 11.73 -18.72
N LEU A 184 2.16 10.75 -19.64
CA LEU A 184 2.99 9.54 -19.62
C LEU A 184 4.49 9.84 -19.62
N LEU A 185 4.92 10.84 -20.40
CA LEU A 185 6.33 11.23 -20.50
C LEU A 185 6.92 11.65 -19.15
N PHE A 186 6.13 12.20 -18.24
CA PHE A 186 6.57 12.58 -16.90
C PHE A 186 6.25 11.47 -15.87
N MET A 187 5.09 10.82 -15.96
CA MET A 187 4.66 9.79 -15.01
C MET A 187 5.60 8.59 -14.98
N LEU A 188 5.92 8.00 -16.13
CA LEU A 188 6.72 6.77 -16.13
C LEU A 188 8.15 7.01 -15.63
N PRO A 189 8.93 7.99 -16.12
CA PRO A 189 10.29 8.18 -15.63
C PRO A 189 10.38 8.48 -14.14
N ILE A 190 9.45 9.28 -13.58
CA ILE A 190 9.50 9.59 -12.15
C ILE A 190 9.15 8.36 -11.30
N HIS A 191 8.17 7.55 -11.73
CA HIS A 191 7.78 6.32 -11.02
C HIS A 191 8.83 5.22 -11.14
N LEU A 192 9.66 5.22 -12.20
CA LEU A 192 10.85 4.37 -12.27
C LEU A 192 11.81 4.65 -11.10
N PHE A 193 12.13 5.91 -10.84
CA PHE A 193 13.02 6.28 -9.72
C PHE A 193 12.39 5.98 -8.37
N ILE A 194 11.09 6.24 -8.20
CA ILE A 194 10.34 5.87 -6.99
C ILE A 194 10.38 4.35 -6.80
N GLY A 195 10.17 3.57 -7.87
CA GLY A 195 10.22 2.11 -7.85
C GLY A 195 11.59 1.54 -7.47
N ILE A 196 12.67 2.18 -7.89
CA ILE A 196 14.03 1.82 -7.46
C ILE A 196 14.18 2.06 -5.95
N GLY A 197 13.76 3.23 -5.45
CA GLY A 197 13.78 3.56 -4.03
C GLY A 197 12.96 2.56 -3.19
N GLU A 198 11.73 2.29 -3.61
CA GLU A 198 10.88 1.27 -2.97
C GLU A 198 11.50 -0.13 -3.00
N GLY A 199 12.06 -0.51 -4.13
CA GLY A 199 12.70 -1.82 -4.30
C GLY A 199 13.91 -2.01 -3.37
N LEU A 200 14.72 -0.98 -3.19
CA LEU A 200 15.85 -0.99 -2.25
C LEU A 200 15.38 -1.06 -0.79
N ALA A 201 14.41 -0.24 -0.41
CA ALA A 201 13.83 -0.25 0.94
C ALA A 201 13.18 -1.61 1.26
N THR A 202 12.38 -2.14 0.33
CA THR A 202 11.78 -3.48 0.42
C THR A 202 12.84 -4.58 0.56
N ALA A 203 13.90 -4.53 -0.24
CA ALA A 203 15.01 -5.49 -0.16
C ALA A 203 15.70 -5.43 1.19
N ALA A 204 15.98 -4.24 1.70
CA ALA A 204 16.63 -4.07 3.01
C ALA A 204 15.80 -4.69 4.14
N VAL A 205 14.48 -4.42 4.17
CA VAL A 205 13.57 -4.98 5.18
C VAL A 205 13.48 -6.51 5.03
N ILE A 206 13.29 -7.04 3.82
CA ILE A 206 13.16 -8.49 3.60
C ILE A 206 14.45 -9.22 3.93
N CYS A 207 15.63 -8.69 3.58
CA CYS A 207 16.92 -9.26 3.96
C CYS A 207 17.09 -9.27 5.49
N GLY A 208 16.68 -8.20 6.17
CA GLY A 208 16.66 -8.14 7.64
C GLY A 208 15.74 -9.21 8.22
N VAL A 209 14.50 -9.29 7.75
CA VAL A 209 13.54 -10.32 8.18
C VAL A 209 14.08 -11.73 7.89
N GLN A 210 14.67 -11.96 6.73
CA GLN A 210 15.26 -13.25 6.40
C GLN A 210 16.38 -13.66 7.37
N ARG A 211 17.19 -12.70 7.80
CA ARG A 211 18.32 -12.95 8.70
C ARG A 211 17.88 -13.23 10.14
N TYR A 212 16.91 -12.45 10.64
CA TYR A 212 16.53 -12.46 12.07
C TYR A 212 15.24 -13.22 12.36
N LYS A 213 14.30 -13.28 11.42
CA LYS A 213 12.95 -13.85 11.58
C LYS A 213 12.42 -14.45 10.26
N PRO A 214 13.15 -15.41 9.66
CA PRO A 214 12.78 -15.99 8.36
C PRO A 214 11.39 -16.67 8.36
N GLU A 215 10.89 -17.03 9.53
CA GLU A 215 9.54 -17.58 9.72
C GLU A 215 8.42 -16.59 9.38
N LEU A 216 8.70 -15.30 9.32
CA LEU A 216 7.71 -14.28 8.92
C LEU A 216 7.54 -14.19 7.40
N LEU A 217 8.46 -14.74 6.59
CA LEU A 217 8.39 -14.64 5.14
C LEU A 217 7.41 -15.66 4.54
N TYR A 218 6.53 -15.17 3.66
CA TYR A 218 5.50 -15.97 3.02
C TYR A 218 6.08 -16.98 2.01
N GLY A 219 5.70 -18.26 2.17
CA GLY A 219 6.05 -19.31 1.21
C GLY A 219 7.49 -19.82 1.28
N ILE A 220 8.30 -19.36 2.25
CA ILE A 220 9.62 -19.93 2.55
C ILE A 220 9.44 -21.02 3.60
N ARG A 221 9.58 -22.28 3.15
CA ARG A 221 9.48 -23.47 4.01
C ARG A 221 10.69 -23.52 4.93
N ARG A 222 10.51 -23.46 6.24
CA ARG A 222 11.51 -23.86 7.23
C ARG A 222 10.88 -24.68 8.34
N GLU A 223 11.69 -25.63 8.83
CA GLU A 223 11.33 -26.52 9.91
C GLU A 223 11.03 -25.75 11.21
N ARG A 224 9.90 -26.12 11.83
CA ARG A 224 9.37 -25.73 13.14
C ARG A 224 9.28 -24.25 13.45
N ALA A 225 8.06 -23.79 13.51
CA ALA A 225 7.67 -22.46 14.01
C ALA A 225 8.23 -22.17 15.39
N SER A 226 8.74 -20.95 15.53
CA SER A 226 9.14 -20.35 16.83
C SER A 226 7.92 -20.26 17.75
N GLY A 227 8.04 -20.67 18.99
CA GLY A 227 6.92 -20.71 19.94
C GLY A 227 6.20 -19.35 20.07
N ARG A 228 4.91 -19.39 20.40
CA ARG A 228 3.96 -18.25 20.53
C ARG A 228 4.55 -17.00 21.21
N ARG A 229 5.39 -17.19 22.24
CA ARG A 229 6.03 -16.09 22.99
C ARG A 229 7.10 -15.35 22.19
N ARG A 230 7.81 -16.02 21.25
CA ARG A 230 8.82 -15.39 20.38
C ARG A 230 8.17 -14.62 19.22
N PHE A 231 7.01 -15.08 18.75
CA PHE A 231 6.23 -14.40 17.73
C PHE A 231 5.67 -13.07 18.24
N GLY A 232 5.10 -13.03 19.46
CA GLY A 232 4.61 -11.80 20.09
C GLY A 232 5.69 -10.73 20.27
N LYS A 233 6.93 -11.14 20.62
CA LYS A 233 8.06 -10.20 20.70
C LYS A 233 8.45 -9.61 19.35
N ALA A 234 8.36 -10.39 18.27
CA ALA A 234 8.62 -9.88 16.92
C ALA A 234 7.57 -8.86 16.48
N LEU A 235 6.29 -9.13 16.74
CA LEU A 235 5.20 -8.19 16.48
C LEU A 235 5.40 -6.88 17.25
N ALA A 236 5.72 -6.96 18.54
CA ALA A 236 5.98 -5.78 19.36
C ALA A 236 7.19 -4.96 18.85
N ALA A 237 8.24 -5.63 18.39
CA ALA A 237 9.41 -4.96 17.82
C ALA A 237 9.07 -4.24 16.49
N ILE A 238 8.26 -4.85 15.61
CA ILE A 238 7.83 -4.22 14.36
C ILE A 238 6.88 -3.04 14.67
N ALA A 239 5.96 -3.19 15.63
CA ALA A 239 5.08 -2.11 16.03
C ALA A 239 5.86 -0.92 16.63
N LEU A 240 6.85 -1.20 17.48
CA LEU A 240 7.74 -0.16 18.01
C LEU A 240 8.53 0.53 16.88
N LEU A 241 9.06 -0.25 15.94
CA LEU A 241 9.76 0.30 14.78
C LEU A 241 8.84 1.19 13.91
N ALA A 242 7.58 0.80 13.70
CA ALA A 242 6.60 1.61 13.00
C ALA A 242 6.38 2.97 13.70
N LEU A 243 6.25 2.97 15.03
CA LEU A 243 6.11 4.21 15.82
C LEU A 243 7.36 5.08 15.78
N LEU A 244 8.55 4.47 15.84
CA LEU A 244 9.81 5.20 15.71
C LEU A 244 9.96 5.82 14.32
N ILE A 245 9.60 5.09 13.26
CA ILE A 245 9.59 5.60 11.90
C ILE A 245 8.62 6.78 11.80
N ALA A 246 7.39 6.64 12.25
CA ALA A 246 6.39 7.70 12.23
C ALA A 246 6.83 8.96 12.99
N GLY A 247 7.48 8.79 14.14
CA GLY A 247 7.88 9.90 15.01
C GLY A 247 9.19 10.61 14.61
N SER A 248 10.17 9.86 14.09
CA SER A 248 11.53 10.37 13.89
C SER A 248 11.84 10.72 12.44
N PHE A 249 11.43 9.89 11.48
CA PHE A 249 11.81 10.04 10.09
C PHE A 249 10.93 11.05 9.32
N SER A 250 9.77 11.41 9.84
CA SER A 250 8.93 12.47 9.27
C SER A 250 9.61 13.84 9.24
N TRP A 251 10.61 14.07 10.08
CA TRP A 251 11.39 15.34 10.09
C TRP A 251 12.33 15.49 8.90
N ILE A 252 12.67 14.38 8.25
CA ILE A 252 13.51 14.36 7.04
C ILE A 252 12.69 14.09 5.77
N ALA A 253 11.36 14.01 5.90
CA ALA A 253 10.49 13.85 4.74
C ALA A 253 10.60 15.09 3.83
N SER A 254 10.67 14.84 2.51
CA SER A 254 10.68 15.89 1.49
C SER A 254 9.35 16.64 1.47
N SER A 255 9.42 17.94 1.24
CA SER A 255 8.26 18.80 0.95
C SER A 255 8.03 19.00 -0.55
N ASP A 256 8.86 18.39 -1.40
CA ASP A 256 8.65 18.43 -2.85
C ASP A 256 7.36 17.69 -3.23
N PRO A 257 6.67 18.08 -4.31
CA PRO A 257 5.49 17.39 -4.80
C PRO A 257 5.80 15.90 -5.09
N ASP A 258 4.84 15.03 -4.85
CA ASP A 258 4.98 13.61 -5.16
C ASP A 258 5.05 13.36 -6.68
N GLY A 259 5.35 12.13 -7.09
CA GLY A 259 5.53 11.80 -8.50
C GLY A 259 4.30 12.09 -9.37
N LEU A 260 3.08 11.96 -8.83
CA LEU A 260 1.84 12.28 -9.54
C LEU A 260 1.62 13.79 -9.63
N GLU A 261 1.72 14.49 -8.52
CA GLU A 261 1.59 15.96 -8.44
C GLU A 261 2.62 16.66 -9.33
N TRP A 262 3.88 16.20 -9.25
CA TRP A 262 4.96 16.70 -10.09
C TRP A 262 4.66 16.47 -11.58
N SER A 263 4.15 15.30 -11.96
CA SER A 263 3.81 14.97 -13.34
C SER A 263 2.64 15.83 -13.85
N ILE A 264 1.64 16.09 -13.00
CA ILE A 264 0.55 17.02 -13.31
C ILE A 264 1.08 18.44 -13.50
N GLU A 265 1.95 18.91 -12.59
CA GLU A 265 2.55 20.24 -12.68
C GLU A 265 3.34 20.41 -13.98
N LYS A 266 4.17 19.44 -14.36
CA LYS A 266 4.94 19.48 -15.63
C LYS A 266 4.04 19.40 -16.86
N THR A 267 2.86 18.81 -16.74
CA THR A 267 1.93 18.66 -17.86
C THR A 267 1.00 19.85 -17.98
N ALA A 268 0.41 20.32 -16.88
CA ALA A 268 -0.65 21.33 -16.83
C ALA A 268 -0.17 22.71 -16.32
N GLY A 269 1.08 22.82 -15.81
CA GLY A 269 1.61 24.04 -15.21
C GLY A 269 1.09 24.33 -13.80
N ARG A 270 0.39 23.39 -13.16
CA ARG A 270 -0.11 23.46 -11.78
C ARG A 270 -0.15 22.06 -11.18
N ALA A 271 0.23 21.90 -9.92
CA ALA A 271 0.28 20.61 -9.23
C ALA A 271 -1.12 20.09 -8.84
N GLU A 272 -2.02 21.00 -8.51
CA GLU A 272 -3.39 20.67 -8.13
C GLU A 272 -4.37 21.01 -9.24
N LEU A 273 -5.31 20.11 -9.47
CA LEU A 273 -6.43 20.29 -10.38
C LEU A 273 -7.73 20.42 -9.58
N GLU A 274 -8.60 21.34 -10.01
CA GLU A 274 -9.91 21.47 -9.40
C GLU A 274 -10.79 20.26 -9.78
N PRO A 275 -11.47 19.64 -8.80
CA PRO A 275 -12.39 18.55 -9.09
C PRO A 275 -13.60 19.07 -9.89
N ALA A 276 -14.18 18.19 -10.69
CA ALA A 276 -15.39 18.53 -11.44
C ALA A 276 -16.52 18.96 -10.49
N SER A 277 -17.31 19.95 -10.92
CA SER A 277 -18.38 20.55 -10.10
C SER A 277 -19.72 19.77 -10.14
N ASP A 278 -19.72 18.51 -10.57
CA ASP A 278 -20.94 17.70 -10.61
C ASP A 278 -21.41 17.29 -9.20
N GLY A 279 -22.66 16.78 -9.12
CA GLY A 279 -23.29 16.46 -7.84
C GLY A 279 -22.60 15.32 -7.09
N LEU A 280 -21.88 14.41 -7.79
CA LEU A 280 -21.21 13.28 -7.17
C LEU A 280 -19.87 13.71 -6.54
N HIS A 281 -19.08 14.53 -7.25
CA HIS A 281 -17.85 15.11 -6.72
C HIS A 281 -18.12 15.95 -5.47
N ARG A 282 -19.18 16.78 -5.50
CA ARG A 282 -19.58 17.56 -4.31
C ARG A 282 -19.98 16.70 -3.13
N ARG A 283 -20.67 15.57 -3.35
CA ARG A 283 -21.02 14.62 -2.28
C ARG A 283 -19.78 13.91 -1.73
N ALA A 284 -18.87 13.50 -2.61
CA ALA A 284 -17.62 12.88 -2.22
C ALA A 284 -16.76 13.80 -1.34
N ALA A 285 -16.58 15.06 -1.78
CA ALA A 285 -15.90 16.09 -1.00
C ALA A 285 -16.57 16.34 0.36
N ALA A 286 -17.90 16.43 0.41
CA ALA A 286 -18.64 16.62 1.68
C ALA A 286 -18.50 15.41 2.63
N ILE A 287 -18.36 14.19 2.12
CA ILE A 287 -18.06 13.01 2.95
C ILE A 287 -16.64 13.14 3.51
N GLN A 288 -15.66 13.41 2.67
CA GLN A 288 -14.27 13.55 3.09
C GLN A 288 -14.09 14.68 4.12
N GLU A 289 -14.70 15.84 3.89
CA GLU A 289 -14.67 16.97 4.83
C GLU A 289 -15.22 16.61 6.21
N LYS A 290 -16.28 15.79 6.26
CA LYS A 290 -16.88 15.33 7.52
C LYS A 290 -16.07 14.27 8.23
N THR A 291 -15.35 13.44 7.51
CA THR A 291 -14.58 12.31 8.06
C THR A 291 -13.13 12.66 8.33
N ALA A 292 -12.57 13.60 7.58
CA ALA A 292 -11.18 14.02 7.75
C ALA A 292 -11.01 14.76 9.08
N VAL A 293 -10.20 14.18 9.95
CA VAL A 293 -9.94 14.74 11.29
C VAL A 293 -9.05 15.97 11.17
N ARG A 294 -8.19 16.04 10.15
CA ARG A 294 -7.27 17.14 9.92
C ARG A 294 -6.70 17.08 8.48
N PRO A 295 -7.28 17.80 7.52
CA PRO A 295 -6.78 17.82 6.15
C PRO A 295 -5.38 18.45 6.05
N ASP A 296 -5.04 19.45 6.88
CA ASP A 296 -3.71 20.07 6.95
C ASP A 296 -2.82 19.40 8.01
N TYR A 297 -2.57 18.11 7.85
CA TYR A 297 -1.79 17.38 8.84
C TYR A 297 -0.28 17.48 8.61
N ASN A 298 0.44 17.53 9.70
CA ASN A 298 1.89 17.28 9.72
C ASN A 298 2.12 15.77 9.58
N THR A 299 3.10 15.36 8.75
CA THR A 299 3.44 13.96 8.47
C THR A 299 3.68 13.12 9.72
N THR A 300 4.27 13.71 10.79
CA THR A 300 4.46 13.06 12.09
C THR A 300 3.13 12.70 12.74
N PHE A 301 2.19 13.65 12.77
CA PHE A 301 0.86 13.43 13.35
C PHE A 301 0.10 12.36 12.57
N ALA A 302 0.10 12.43 11.24
CA ALA A 302 -0.55 11.43 10.41
C ALA A 302 0.08 10.05 10.57
N GLY A 303 1.40 9.95 10.60
CA GLY A 303 2.11 8.69 10.80
C GLY A 303 1.75 8.01 12.12
N ILE A 304 1.71 8.75 13.23
CA ILE A 304 1.38 8.22 14.55
C ILE A 304 -0.11 7.86 14.65
N VAL A 305 -1.00 8.79 14.28
CA VAL A 305 -2.45 8.61 14.40
C VAL A 305 -2.94 7.54 13.42
N GLY A 306 -2.48 7.54 12.18
CA GLY A 306 -2.87 6.56 11.18
C GLY A 306 -2.37 5.15 11.51
N SER A 307 -1.11 5.02 11.94
CA SER A 307 -0.60 3.73 12.43
C SER A 307 -1.40 3.21 13.61
N GLY A 308 -1.76 4.10 14.56
CA GLY A 308 -2.63 3.79 15.69
C GLY A 308 -4.03 3.36 15.24
N ALA A 309 -4.63 4.06 14.29
CA ALA A 309 -5.95 3.75 13.75
C ALA A 309 -5.97 2.36 13.08
N ILE A 310 -4.94 2.01 12.31
CA ILE A 310 -4.81 0.68 11.69
C ILE A 310 -4.71 -0.41 12.76
N LEU A 311 -3.86 -0.20 13.78
CA LEU A 311 -3.72 -1.17 14.88
C LEU A 311 -5.05 -1.38 15.60
N LEU A 312 -5.79 -0.31 15.89
CA LEU A 312 -7.10 -0.37 16.54
C LEU A 312 -8.16 -1.05 15.66
N ALA A 313 -8.21 -0.72 14.37
CA ALA A 313 -9.15 -1.32 13.41
C ALA A 313 -8.94 -2.84 13.29
N VAL A 314 -7.69 -3.27 13.17
CA VAL A 314 -7.34 -4.69 13.06
C VAL A 314 -7.54 -5.41 14.39
N PHE A 315 -7.22 -4.77 15.53
CA PHE A 315 -7.48 -5.35 16.85
C PHE A 315 -8.99 -5.52 17.08
N GLY A 316 -9.80 -4.52 16.74
CA GLY A 316 -11.26 -4.58 16.81
C GLY A 316 -11.83 -5.70 15.92
N ALA A 317 -11.38 -5.79 14.67
CA ALA A 317 -11.75 -6.89 13.77
C ALA A 317 -11.37 -8.26 14.35
N SER A 318 -10.17 -8.40 14.93
CA SER A 318 -9.73 -9.64 15.58
C SER A 318 -10.62 -10.04 16.75
N CYS A 319 -11.06 -9.08 17.57
CA CYS A 319 -11.99 -9.34 18.68
C CYS A 319 -13.36 -9.81 18.20
N LEU A 320 -13.91 -9.15 17.16
CA LEU A 320 -15.19 -9.53 16.56
C LEU A 320 -15.15 -10.93 15.94
N PHE A 321 -14.06 -11.30 15.24
CA PHE A 321 -13.89 -12.64 14.69
C PHE A 321 -13.80 -13.71 15.78
N ARG A 322 -13.14 -13.46 16.90
CA ARG A 322 -13.06 -14.41 18.03
C ARG A 322 -14.38 -14.56 18.76
N ALA A 323 -15.17 -13.51 18.87
CA ALA A 323 -16.50 -13.55 19.46
C ALA A 323 -17.46 -14.43 18.63
N GLY A 324 -17.42 -14.33 17.29
CA GLY A 324 -18.22 -15.15 16.40
C GLY A 324 -17.87 -16.66 16.41
N GLN A 325 -16.62 -17.01 16.67
CA GLN A 325 -16.19 -18.42 16.77
C GLN A 325 -16.59 -19.12 18.08
N LYS A 326 -16.98 -18.37 19.11
CA LYS A 326 -17.44 -18.94 20.40
C LYS A 326 -18.94 -19.20 20.43
N GLN A 327 -19.68 -18.73 19.43
CA GLN A 327 -21.15 -18.85 19.34
C GLN A 327 -21.63 -19.89 18.28
N GLY A 328 -20.73 -20.50 17.55
CA GLY A 328 -20.98 -21.62 16.63
C GLY A 328 -20.20 -22.85 17.06
#